data_e08ae015cdc3fd772b961e3aeb8fa366
#
_entry.id   e08ae015cdc3fd772b961e3aeb8fa366
#
_cell.length_a   1.000
_cell.length_b   1.000
_cell.length_c   1.000
_cell.angle_alpha   90.00
_cell.angle_beta   90.00
_cell.angle_gamma   90.00
#
_symmetry.space_group_name_H-M   'P 1'
#
loop_
_entity.id
_entity.type
_entity.pdbx_description
1 polymer ?
#
loop_
_entity_poly.entity_id
_entity_poly.type
_entity_poly.pdbx_seq_one_letter_code
_entity_poly.pdbx_strand_id
1 'polypeptide(L)'
;MEKNKKIDFSIGIFDDISENIKKRVKKEADNCEIYGVGVYSDEIVKNEYKTSPIRSEEERMNLVKNLEGVNFIFLVDSIDVNEIKKIVEKACKGVLKNRN
;
A
#
# COMPACT_ATOMS: atom_id res chain seq x y z
N MET A 1 18.98 3.11 15.03
CA MET A 1 19.20 2.08 13.99
C MET A 1 19.08 2.68 12.61
N GLU A 2 20.02 2.39 11.77
CA GLU A 2 20.03 2.89 10.41
C GLU A 2 18.95 2.24 9.56
N LYS A 3 18.27 3.02 8.74
CA LYS A 3 17.22 2.49 7.88
C LYS A 3 17.84 1.93 6.59
N ASN A 4 17.46 0.71 6.23
CA ASN A 4 18.03 0.00 5.10
C ASN A 4 17.59 0.54 3.73
N LYS A 5 16.39 1.09 3.66
CA LYS A 5 15.81 1.59 2.42
C LYS A 5 15.26 2.98 2.60
N LYS A 6 15.34 3.78 1.55
CA LYS A 6 14.73 5.10 1.58
C LYS A 6 13.22 5.01 1.35
N ILE A 7 12.82 4.28 0.34
CA ILE A 7 11.41 4.10 -0.02
C ILE A 7 11.10 2.62 -0.16
N ASP A 8 10.00 2.19 0.41
CA ASP A 8 9.53 0.82 0.26
C ASP A 8 8.01 0.81 0.24
N PHE A 9 7.43 -0.30 -0.18
CA PHE A 9 5.99 -0.43 -0.23
C PHE A 9 5.57 -1.90 -0.15
N SER A 10 4.31 -2.11 0.20
CA SER A 10 3.68 -3.43 0.19
C SER A 10 2.37 -3.34 -0.56
N ILE A 11 1.92 -4.45 -1.13
CA ILE A 11 0.66 -4.51 -1.86
C ILE A 11 -0.16 -5.67 -1.32
N GLY A 12 -1.45 -5.46 -1.17
CA GLY A 12 -2.34 -6.51 -0.71
C GLY A 12 -3.81 -6.17 -0.92
N ILE A 13 -4.66 -7.08 -0.49
CA ILE A 13 -6.11 -6.88 -0.57
C ILE A 13 -6.61 -6.00 0.57
N PHE A 14 -6.15 -6.27 1.79
CA PHE A 14 -6.48 -5.50 3.00
C PHE A 14 -7.99 -5.36 3.26
N ASP A 15 -8.70 -6.46 3.07
CA ASP A 15 -10.15 -6.49 3.33
C ASP A 15 -10.45 -6.49 4.83
N ASP A 16 -9.48 -6.86 5.64
CA ASP A 16 -9.55 -6.80 7.09
C ASP A 16 -8.17 -6.47 7.64
N ILE A 17 -8.14 -5.72 8.73
CA ILE A 17 -6.87 -5.29 9.35
C ILE A 17 -6.75 -5.94 10.73
N SER A 18 -5.98 -7.02 10.78
CA SER A 18 -5.69 -7.72 12.04
C SER A 18 -4.53 -7.05 12.77
N GLU A 19 -4.35 -7.41 14.04
CA GLU A 19 -3.21 -6.93 14.82
C GLU A 19 -1.88 -7.36 14.19
N ASN A 20 -1.85 -8.54 13.59
CA ASN A 20 -0.64 -9.03 12.90
C ASN A 20 -0.29 -8.17 11.70
N ILE A 21 -1.29 -7.73 10.95
CA ILE A 21 -1.09 -6.84 9.81
C ILE A 21 -0.55 -5.49 10.27
N LYS A 22 -1.13 -4.95 11.35
CA LYS A 22 -0.68 -3.68 11.93
C LYS A 22 0.79 -3.74 12.35
N LYS A 23 1.17 -4.82 13.01
CA LYS A 23 2.55 -5.01 13.47
C LYS A 23 3.52 -5.15 12.30
N ARG A 24 3.11 -5.89 11.26
CA ARG A 24 3.94 -6.09 10.08
C ARG A 24 4.16 -4.79 9.33
N VAL A 25 3.09 -4.02 9.13
CA VAL A 25 3.16 -2.73 8.45
C VAL A 25 4.10 -1.79 9.22
N LYS A 26 3.96 -1.71 10.54
CA LYS A 26 4.82 -0.88 11.35
C LYS A 26 6.28 -1.30 11.26
N LYS A 27 6.54 -2.59 11.29
CA LYS A 27 7.90 -3.14 11.18
C LYS A 27 8.52 -2.78 9.83
N GLU A 28 7.77 -2.95 8.75
CA GLU A 28 8.25 -2.60 7.41
C GLU A 28 8.51 -1.09 7.30
N ALA A 29 7.61 -0.29 7.85
CA ALA A 29 7.74 1.17 7.83
C ALA A 29 8.98 1.64 8.61
N ASP A 30 9.31 0.96 9.71
CA ASP A 30 10.47 1.31 10.52
C ASP A 30 11.79 1.03 9.79
N ASN A 31 11.77 0.19 8.76
CA ASN A 31 12.96 -0.16 7.98
C ASN A 31 13.21 0.76 6.79
N CYS A 32 12.36 1.75 6.59
CA CYS A 32 12.53 2.69 5.48
C CYS A 32 12.13 4.09 5.93
N GLU A 33 12.47 5.07 5.13
CA GLU A 33 12.15 6.46 5.44
C GLU A 33 10.74 6.82 4.98
N ILE A 34 10.32 6.25 3.85
CA ILE A 34 8.98 6.48 3.27
C ILE A 34 8.38 5.13 2.94
N TYR A 35 7.23 4.84 3.51
CA TYR A 35 6.56 3.56 3.32
C TYR A 35 5.17 3.75 2.74
N GLY A 36 4.87 3.01 1.68
CA GLY A 36 3.58 3.06 1.02
C GLY A 36 2.85 1.73 1.06
N VAL A 37 1.54 1.78 0.95
CA VAL A 37 0.71 0.59 0.87
C VAL A 37 -0.19 0.69 -0.35
N GLY A 38 -0.10 -0.33 -1.19
CA GLY A 38 -0.95 -0.47 -2.36
C GLY A 38 -2.08 -1.44 -2.08
N VAL A 39 -3.26 -1.09 -2.54
CA VAL A 39 -4.47 -1.90 -2.37
C VAL A 39 -4.94 -2.35 -3.74
N TYR A 40 -5.14 -3.66 -3.92
CA TYR A 40 -5.66 -4.17 -5.17
C TYR A 40 -7.08 -3.66 -5.40
N SER A 41 -7.37 -3.26 -6.64
CA SER A 41 -8.71 -2.83 -7.04
C SER A 41 -9.68 -4.01 -6.90
N ASP A 42 -10.97 -3.70 -6.81
CA ASP A 42 -12.01 -4.73 -6.75
C ASP A 42 -11.93 -5.66 -7.97
N GLU A 43 -11.66 -5.09 -9.13
CA GLU A 43 -11.53 -5.86 -10.37
C GLU A 43 -10.36 -6.85 -10.33
N ILE A 44 -9.20 -6.41 -9.82
CA ILE A 44 -8.02 -7.28 -9.70
C ILE A 44 -8.32 -8.42 -8.73
N VAL A 45 -8.93 -8.13 -7.59
CA VAL A 45 -9.26 -9.17 -6.61
C VAL A 45 -10.20 -10.20 -7.24
N LYS A 46 -11.22 -9.73 -7.92
CA LYS A 46 -12.19 -10.60 -8.57
C LYS A 46 -11.55 -11.48 -9.64
N ASN A 47 -10.71 -10.89 -10.48
CA ASN A 47 -10.11 -11.62 -11.62
C ASN A 47 -8.96 -12.53 -11.21
N GLU A 48 -8.09 -12.08 -10.32
CA GLU A 48 -6.90 -12.84 -9.95
C GLU A 48 -7.11 -13.77 -8.77
N TYR A 49 -7.94 -13.41 -7.82
CA TYR A 49 -8.18 -14.21 -6.63
C TYR A 49 -9.51 -14.96 -6.67
N LYS A 50 -10.32 -14.72 -7.70
CA LYS A 50 -11.60 -15.39 -7.93
C LYS A 50 -12.57 -15.22 -6.76
N THR A 51 -12.53 -14.06 -6.13
CA THR A 51 -13.40 -13.74 -4.99
C THR A 51 -13.73 -12.26 -5.03
N SER A 52 -14.76 -11.87 -4.28
CA SER A 52 -15.11 -10.47 -4.13
C SER A 52 -14.77 -10.02 -2.72
N PRO A 53 -14.10 -8.89 -2.55
CA PRO A 53 -13.84 -8.36 -1.20
C PRO A 53 -15.15 -8.02 -0.51
N ILE A 54 -15.13 -8.07 0.82
CA ILE A 54 -16.27 -7.65 1.64
C ILE A 54 -16.43 -6.13 1.56
N ARG A 55 -15.30 -5.43 1.57
CA ARG A 55 -15.26 -3.97 1.48
C ARG A 55 -14.83 -3.53 0.10
N SER A 56 -15.36 -2.39 -0.35
CA SER A 56 -14.95 -1.79 -1.62
C SER A 56 -13.49 -1.37 -1.57
N GLU A 57 -12.89 -1.18 -2.73
CA GLU A 57 -11.50 -0.72 -2.80
C GLU A 57 -11.31 0.60 -2.07
N GLU A 58 -12.28 1.50 -2.13
CA GLU A 58 -12.22 2.79 -1.42
C GLU A 58 -12.21 2.58 0.09
N GLU A 59 -13.06 1.71 0.60
CA GLU A 59 -13.11 1.39 2.01
C GLU A 59 -11.80 0.73 2.47
N ARG A 60 -11.26 -0.16 1.66
CA ARG A 60 -10.01 -0.85 1.98
C ARG A 60 -8.83 0.13 1.98
N MET A 61 -8.82 1.07 1.05
CA MET A 61 -7.81 2.12 1.04
C MET A 61 -7.88 2.99 2.30
N ASN A 62 -9.09 3.30 2.74
CA ASN A 62 -9.26 4.07 3.99
C ASN A 62 -8.73 3.31 5.20
N LEU A 63 -8.88 1.99 5.23
CA LEU A 63 -8.34 1.18 6.32
C LEU A 63 -6.83 1.29 6.39
N VAL A 64 -6.14 1.15 5.27
CA VAL A 64 -4.67 1.19 5.26
C VAL A 64 -4.13 2.61 5.45
N LYS A 65 -4.87 3.60 5.01
CA LYS A 65 -4.49 5.00 5.18
C LYS A 65 -4.27 5.37 6.64
N ASN A 66 -5.04 4.75 7.53
CA ASN A 66 -5.00 5.05 8.95
C ASN A 66 -4.02 4.17 9.74
N LEU A 67 -3.28 3.30 9.06
CA LEU A 67 -2.28 2.47 9.73
C LEU A 67 -1.04 3.27 10.09
N GLU A 68 -0.54 3.04 11.30
CA GLU A 68 0.68 3.71 11.76
C GLU A 68 1.87 3.37 10.87
N GLY A 69 2.59 4.40 10.46
CA GLY A 69 3.79 4.23 9.64
C GLY A 69 3.56 4.38 8.14
N VAL A 70 2.31 4.39 7.69
CA VAL A 70 2.00 4.53 6.26
C VAL A 70 2.11 6.00 5.85
N ASN A 71 2.98 6.26 4.88
CA ASN A 71 3.20 7.62 4.37
C ASN A 71 2.39 7.92 3.12
N PHE A 72 2.09 6.91 2.32
CA PHE A 72 1.27 7.09 1.12
C PHE A 72 0.52 5.80 0.80
N ILE A 73 -0.57 5.94 0.06
CA ILE A 73 -1.37 4.80 -0.41
C ILE A 73 -1.58 4.93 -1.91
N PHE A 74 -1.84 3.81 -2.55
CA PHE A 74 -2.13 3.80 -3.98
C PHE A 74 -3.03 2.62 -4.33
N LEU A 75 -3.79 2.78 -5.41
CA LEU A 75 -4.66 1.72 -5.92
C LEU A 75 -3.92 0.94 -6.99
N VAL A 76 -3.95 -0.37 -6.88
CA VAL A 76 -3.29 -1.25 -7.86
C VAL A 76 -4.37 -1.86 -8.75
N ASP A 77 -4.48 -1.34 -9.95
CA ASP A 77 -5.47 -1.77 -10.94
C ASP A 77 -4.84 -2.55 -12.10
N SER A 78 -3.63 -3.03 -11.91
CA SER A 78 -2.89 -3.81 -12.91
C SER A 78 -2.01 -4.83 -12.21
N ILE A 79 -1.75 -5.96 -12.88
CA ILE A 79 -0.79 -6.95 -12.40
C ILE A 79 0.56 -6.79 -13.10
N ASP A 80 0.64 -5.87 -14.05
CA ASP A 80 1.88 -5.60 -14.78
C ASP A 80 2.86 -4.86 -13.88
N VAL A 81 4.03 -5.44 -13.69
CA VAL A 81 5.06 -4.89 -12.81
C VAL A 81 5.46 -3.47 -13.22
N ASN A 82 5.56 -3.21 -14.52
CA ASN A 82 5.93 -1.89 -15.01
C ASN A 82 4.87 -0.84 -14.72
N GLU A 83 3.59 -1.23 -14.83
CA GLU A 83 2.49 -0.34 -14.50
C GLU A 83 2.45 -0.05 -13.00
N ILE A 84 2.69 -1.08 -12.18
CA ILE A 84 2.75 -0.91 -10.72
C ILE A 84 3.87 0.04 -10.34
N LYS A 85 5.04 -0.09 -10.97
CA LYS A 85 6.16 0.82 -10.70
C LYS A 85 5.80 2.27 -11.01
N LYS A 86 5.09 2.50 -12.11
CA LYS A 86 4.64 3.85 -12.47
C LYS A 86 3.68 4.42 -11.44
N ILE A 87 2.76 3.59 -10.95
CA ILE A 87 1.81 3.99 -9.91
C ILE A 87 2.55 4.40 -8.65
N VAL A 88 3.50 3.57 -8.21
CA VAL A 88 4.30 3.84 -7.00
C VAL A 88 5.10 5.12 -7.16
N GLU A 89 5.77 5.30 -8.28
CA GLU A 89 6.57 6.51 -8.54
C GLU A 89 5.72 7.77 -8.47
N LYS A 90 4.54 7.73 -9.07
CA LYS A 90 3.63 8.88 -9.05
C LYS A 90 3.16 9.20 -7.63
N ALA A 91 2.80 8.18 -6.86
CA ALA A 91 2.38 8.35 -5.48
C ALA A 91 3.51 8.88 -4.61
N CYS A 92 4.73 8.37 -4.80
CA CYS A 92 5.91 8.82 -4.06
C CYS A 92 6.26 10.27 -4.34
N LYS A 93 6.12 10.70 -5.59
CA LYS A 93 6.41 12.10 -5.95
C LYS A 93 5.54 13.07 -5.17
N GLY A 94 4.28 12.70 -4.95
CA GLY A 94 3.37 13.51 -4.15
C GLY A 94 3.87 13.68 -2.73
N VAL A 95 4.34 12.59 -2.12
CA VAL A 95 4.87 12.62 -0.76
C VAL A 95 6.16 13.42 -0.68
N LEU A 96 7.09 13.17 -1.60
CA LEU A 96 8.38 13.87 -1.63
C LEU A 96 8.21 15.38 -1.84
N LYS A 97 7.28 15.75 -2.70
CA LYS A 97 6.98 17.16 -2.98
C LYS A 97 6.49 17.90 -1.75
N ASN A 98 5.77 17.21 -0.87
CA ASN A 98 5.19 17.82 0.33
C ASN A 98 6.10 17.79 1.54
N ARG A 99 7.28 17.21 1.44
CA ARG A 99 8.20 17.05 2.57
C ARG A 99 9.14 18.23 2.82
N ASN A 100 9.16 19.17 1.96
CA ASN A 100 10.06 20.32 2.12
C ASN A 100 9.61 21.28 3.21
#